data_cbe91757dff3ce8548ccc601d18932e3
#
_entry.id   cbe91757dff3ce8548ccc601d18932e3
#
_cell.length_a   1.000
_cell.length_b   1.000
_cell.length_c   1.000
_cell.angle_alpha   90.00
_cell.angle_beta   90.00
_cell.angle_gamma   90.00
#
_symmetry.space_group_name_H-M   'P 1'
#
loop_
_entity.id
_entity.type
_entity.pdbx_description
1 polymer ?
#
loop_
_entity_poly.entity_id
_entity_poly.type
_entity_poly.pdbx_seq_one_letter_code
_entity_poly.pdbx_strand_id
1 'polypeptide(L)'
;MPRKGHTPKRKVEADPIYGSDLVTKFINSMMWQGKKSTAEGIFYKSLEKLKEKGGDEPLKLFTKAVENAKPLLEVKTRRVGGANYQVPIEVAPDRRTSLAIRWIVSYARGRGEKGMIEKLTNELLDASNGKGAAIKKKEDVHRMAEANKAFAHYRW
;
A
#
# COMPACT_ATOMS: atom_id res chain seq x y z
N MET A 1 22.68 6.21 14.07
CA MET A 1 21.47 7.07 14.17
C MET A 1 21.92 8.52 14.20
N PRO A 2 21.32 9.43 13.44
CA PRO A 2 21.68 10.85 13.48
C PRO A 2 21.31 11.42 14.85
N ARG A 3 22.26 12.08 15.49
CA ARG A 3 22.06 12.74 16.79
C ARG A 3 21.48 14.14 16.66
N LYS A 4 21.56 14.77 15.48
CA LYS A 4 21.12 16.14 15.21
C LYS A 4 20.16 16.14 14.01
N GLY A 5 18.89 16.40 14.26
CA GLY A 5 17.87 16.62 13.25
C GLY A 5 17.39 15.36 12.49
N HIS A 6 16.45 15.59 11.58
CA HIS A 6 15.89 14.54 10.72
C HIS A 6 16.83 14.22 9.55
N THR A 7 17.01 12.93 9.28
CA THR A 7 17.72 12.50 8.07
C THR A 7 16.90 12.88 6.83
N PRO A 8 17.51 13.56 5.83
CA PRO A 8 16.79 13.90 4.61
C PRO A 8 16.31 12.64 3.91
N LYS A 9 15.06 12.64 3.45
CA LYS A 9 14.49 11.53 2.68
C LYS A 9 15.18 11.46 1.33
N ARG A 10 15.68 10.28 0.96
CA ARG A 10 16.22 10.04 -0.39
C ARG A 10 15.07 10.15 -1.41
N LYS A 11 15.32 10.88 -2.49
CA LYS A 11 14.42 10.90 -3.64
C LYS A 11 14.48 9.54 -4.33
N VAL A 12 13.34 9.01 -4.69
CA VAL A 12 13.22 7.79 -5.48
C VAL A 12 13.25 8.21 -6.94
N GLU A 13 14.12 7.59 -7.74
CA GLU A 13 14.14 7.81 -9.19
C GLU A 13 12.89 7.23 -9.82
N ALA A 14 12.37 7.92 -10.83
CA ALA A 14 11.21 7.46 -11.58
C ALA A 14 11.53 6.18 -12.37
N ASP A 15 10.54 5.35 -12.55
CA ASP A 15 10.66 4.11 -13.33
C ASP A 15 11.00 4.42 -14.80
N PRO A 16 11.97 3.72 -15.42
CA PRO A 16 12.40 4.03 -16.78
C PRO A 16 11.32 3.77 -17.85
N ILE A 17 10.38 2.85 -17.61
CA ILE A 17 9.33 2.49 -18.59
C ILE A 17 8.12 3.41 -18.45
N TYR A 18 7.65 3.62 -17.24
CA TYR A 18 6.42 4.38 -16.96
C TYR A 18 6.67 5.81 -16.46
N GLY A 19 7.91 6.20 -16.19
CA GLY A 19 8.25 7.54 -15.70
C GLY A 19 7.62 7.89 -14.34
N SER A 20 7.26 6.89 -13.53
CA SER A 20 6.48 7.07 -12.28
C SER A 20 7.24 6.65 -11.03
N ASP A 21 7.37 7.57 -10.07
CA ASP A 21 7.93 7.30 -8.73
C ASP A 21 7.12 6.26 -7.96
N LEU A 22 5.80 6.20 -8.21
CA LEU A 22 4.90 5.26 -7.54
C LEU A 22 5.22 3.84 -7.96
N VAL A 23 5.53 3.61 -9.24
CA VAL A 23 5.95 2.31 -9.78
C VAL A 23 7.24 1.86 -9.12
N THR A 24 8.25 2.72 -9.04
CA THR A 24 9.52 2.38 -8.38
C THR A 24 9.32 2.04 -6.90
N LYS A 25 8.51 2.82 -6.19
CA LYS A 25 8.17 2.53 -4.77
C LYS A 25 7.48 1.17 -4.63
N PHE A 26 6.60 0.83 -5.57
CA PHE A 26 5.89 -0.45 -5.56
C PHE A 26 6.85 -1.62 -5.80
N ILE A 27 7.69 -1.56 -6.84
CA ILE A 27 8.70 -2.57 -7.16
C ILE A 27 9.65 -2.78 -5.97
N ASN A 28 10.15 -1.69 -5.37
CA ASN A 28 11.03 -1.76 -4.21
C ASN A 28 10.36 -2.42 -3.00
N SER A 29 9.06 -2.21 -2.80
CA SER A 29 8.30 -2.86 -1.73
C SER A 29 8.00 -4.33 -2.02
N MET A 30 7.85 -4.68 -3.29
CA MET A 30 7.61 -6.06 -3.73
C MET A 30 8.90 -6.89 -3.76
N MET A 31 10.04 -6.25 -3.95
CA MET A 31 11.34 -6.89 -4.02
C MET A 31 11.64 -7.71 -2.75
N TRP A 32 12.23 -8.89 -2.94
CA TRP A 32 12.70 -9.75 -1.86
C TRP A 32 14.18 -10.08 -2.05
N GLN A 33 14.95 -10.06 -0.98
CA GLN A 33 16.39 -10.40 -0.97
C GLN A 33 17.23 -9.59 -1.98
N GLY A 34 16.83 -8.36 -2.31
CA GLY A 34 17.53 -7.52 -3.27
C GLY A 34 17.34 -7.90 -4.74
N LYS A 35 16.46 -8.87 -5.07
CA LYS A 35 16.23 -9.34 -6.45
C LYS A 35 15.34 -8.35 -7.21
N LYS A 36 15.90 -7.19 -7.57
CA LYS A 36 15.15 -6.08 -8.19
C LYS A 36 14.66 -6.44 -9.60
N SER A 37 15.51 -7.01 -10.46
CA SER A 37 15.15 -7.38 -11.83
C SER A 37 14.01 -8.39 -11.89
N THR A 38 13.97 -9.34 -10.95
CA THR A 38 12.85 -10.30 -10.83
C THR A 38 11.55 -9.58 -10.46
N ALA A 39 11.62 -8.63 -9.52
CA ALA A 39 10.44 -7.85 -9.12
C ALA A 39 9.93 -6.96 -10.26
N GLU A 40 10.82 -6.31 -11.01
CA GLU A 40 10.50 -5.54 -12.22
C GLU A 40 9.79 -6.40 -13.26
N GLY A 41 10.36 -7.57 -13.58
CA GLY A 41 9.77 -8.50 -14.55
C GLY A 41 8.37 -9.00 -14.13
N ILE A 42 8.16 -9.28 -12.85
CA ILE A 42 6.84 -9.65 -12.32
C ILE A 42 5.86 -8.48 -12.47
N PHE A 43 6.28 -7.28 -12.08
CA PHE A 43 5.42 -6.11 -12.11
C PHE A 43 4.99 -5.75 -13.54
N TYR A 44 5.92 -5.65 -14.49
CA TYR A 44 5.62 -5.30 -15.87
C TYR A 44 4.70 -6.33 -16.53
N LYS A 45 4.98 -7.63 -16.38
CA LYS A 45 4.10 -8.69 -16.89
C LYS A 45 2.72 -8.68 -16.23
N SER A 46 2.63 -8.25 -14.97
CA SER A 46 1.34 -8.09 -14.30
C SER A 46 0.54 -6.92 -14.89
N LEU A 47 1.20 -5.82 -15.26
CA LEU A 47 0.54 -4.68 -15.91
C LEU A 47 0.10 -5.01 -17.34
N GLU A 48 0.88 -5.81 -18.10
CA GLU A 48 0.47 -6.31 -19.41
C GLU A 48 -0.83 -7.14 -19.30
N LYS A 49 -0.86 -8.10 -18.39
CA LYS A 49 -2.08 -8.89 -18.12
C LYS A 49 -3.24 -8.05 -17.57
N LEU A 50 -2.93 -7.00 -16.82
CA LEU A 50 -3.95 -6.07 -16.32
C LEU A 50 -4.61 -5.30 -17.47
N LYS A 51 -3.83 -4.91 -18.49
CA LYS A 51 -4.33 -4.29 -19.72
C LYS A 51 -5.28 -5.22 -20.49
N GLU A 52 -4.91 -6.51 -20.62
CA GLU A 52 -5.73 -7.51 -21.30
C GLU A 52 -7.08 -7.72 -20.61
N LYS A 53 -7.09 -7.75 -19.28
CA LYS A 53 -8.31 -8.01 -18.48
C LYS A 53 -9.14 -6.76 -18.22
N GLY A 54 -8.50 -5.61 -18.04
CA GLY A 54 -9.14 -4.37 -17.59
C GLY A 54 -9.60 -3.44 -18.72
N GLY A 55 -9.11 -3.62 -19.94
CA GLY A 55 -9.47 -2.80 -21.12
C GLY A 55 -8.96 -1.35 -21.08
N ASP A 56 -8.52 -0.85 -19.95
CA ASP A 56 -8.01 0.51 -19.73
C ASP A 56 -6.47 0.54 -19.71
N GLU A 57 -5.93 1.76 -19.71
CA GLU A 57 -4.49 1.97 -19.56
C GLU A 57 -3.98 1.39 -18.24
N PRO A 58 -3.00 0.47 -18.26
CA PRO A 58 -2.59 -0.30 -17.09
C PRO A 58 -2.07 0.59 -15.95
N LEU A 59 -1.40 1.70 -16.28
CA LEU A 59 -0.89 2.64 -15.28
C LEU A 59 -2.02 3.38 -14.55
N LYS A 60 -3.11 3.70 -15.24
CA LYS A 60 -4.30 4.31 -14.62
C LYS A 60 -4.99 3.35 -13.68
N LEU A 61 -5.16 2.09 -14.09
CA LEU A 61 -5.74 1.05 -13.23
C LEU A 61 -4.88 0.81 -11.98
N PHE A 62 -3.57 0.72 -12.15
CA PHE A 62 -2.62 0.61 -11.05
C PHE A 62 -2.71 1.79 -10.08
N THR A 63 -2.68 3.02 -10.60
CA THR A 63 -2.78 4.23 -9.78
C THR A 63 -4.11 4.26 -9.02
N LYS A 64 -5.23 3.95 -9.69
CA LYS A 64 -6.55 3.85 -9.09
C LYS A 64 -6.59 2.80 -7.98
N ALA A 65 -6.00 1.62 -8.21
CA ALA A 65 -5.91 0.55 -7.20
C ALA A 65 -5.17 1.02 -5.93
N VAL A 66 -4.04 1.70 -6.10
CA VAL A 66 -3.27 2.25 -4.98
C VAL A 66 -4.06 3.34 -4.25
N GLU A 67 -4.70 4.27 -4.98
CA GLU A 67 -5.53 5.34 -4.38
C GLU A 67 -6.69 4.74 -3.57
N ASN A 68 -7.39 3.76 -4.10
CA ASN A 68 -8.48 3.09 -3.40
C ASN A 68 -8.01 2.39 -2.11
N ALA A 69 -6.78 1.88 -2.07
CA ALA A 69 -6.21 1.19 -0.91
C ALA A 69 -5.62 2.13 0.16
N LYS A 70 -5.45 3.44 -0.12
CA LYS A 70 -4.89 4.40 0.83
C LYS A 70 -5.81 4.62 2.04
N PRO A 71 -5.34 4.39 3.28
CA PRO A 71 -6.12 4.70 4.47
C PRO A 71 -6.02 6.18 4.84
N LEU A 72 -7.10 6.76 5.32
CA LEU A 72 -7.13 8.13 5.89
C LEU A 72 -6.77 8.12 7.37
N LEU A 73 -7.20 7.09 8.09
CA LEU A 73 -7.02 6.92 9.52
C LEU A 73 -6.26 5.65 9.83
N GLU A 74 -5.49 5.64 10.90
CA GLU A 74 -4.92 4.45 11.52
C GLU A 74 -5.10 4.52 13.03
N VAL A 75 -4.99 3.39 13.71
CA VAL A 75 -5.07 3.31 15.17
C VAL A 75 -3.68 3.09 15.73
N LYS A 76 -3.28 3.94 16.69
CA LYS A 76 -2.03 3.76 17.44
C LYS A 76 -2.32 3.52 18.91
N THR A 77 -1.61 2.57 19.48
CA THR A 77 -1.68 2.29 20.92
C THR A 77 -0.92 3.35 21.70
N ARG A 78 -1.58 3.96 22.68
CA ARG A 78 -1.01 4.88 23.65
C ARG A 78 -1.23 4.38 25.07
N ARG A 79 -0.18 4.43 25.87
CA ARG A 79 -0.28 4.09 27.29
C ARG A 79 -0.53 5.33 28.13
N VAL A 80 -1.65 5.38 28.85
CA VAL A 80 -2.01 6.48 29.75
C VAL A 80 -2.42 5.88 31.09
N GLY A 81 -1.79 6.32 32.18
CA GLY A 81 -2.11 5.84 33.53
C GLY A 81 -2.01 4.33 33.73
N GLY A 82 -1.13 3.65 32.98
CA GLY A 82 -0.96 2.18 33.05
C GLY A 82 -1.88 1.38 32.12
N ALA A 83 -2.93 1.97 31.54
CA ALA A 83 -3.80 1.34 30.54
C ALA A 83 -3.38 1.67 29.12
N ASN A 84 -3.58 0.71 28.19
CA ASN A 84 -3.31 0.89 26.76
C ASN A 84 -4.59 1.29 26.04
N TYR A 85 -4.58 2.47 25.45
CA TYR A 85 -5.68 3.00 24.65
C TYR A 85 -5.33 2.96 23.16
N GLN A 86 -6.29 2.59 22.33
CA GLN A 86 -6.17 2.64 20.89
C GLN A 86 -6.68 4.00 20.40
N VAL A 87 -5.75 4.87 19.97
CA VAL A 87 -6.08 6.25 19.59
C VAL A 87 -6.11 6.36 18.08
N PRO A 88 -7.23 6.80 17.46
CA PRO A 88 -7.30 7.05 16.03
C PRO A 88 -6.52 8.33 15.67
N ILE A 89 -5.69 8.22 14.65
CA ILE A 89 -4.89 9.33 14.12
C ILE A 89 -4.99 9.40 12.60
N GLU A 90 -4.85 10.59 12.06
CA GLU A 90 -4.71 10.77 10.62
C GLU A 90 -3.36 10.26 10.12
N VAL A 91 -3.39 9.61 8.97
CA VAL A 91 -2.18 9.08 8.34
C VAL A 91 -1.55 10.14 7.44
N ALA A 92 -0.25 10.42 7.60
CA ALA A 92 0.47 11.33 6.72
C ALA A 92 0.47 10.82 5.26
N PRO A 93 0.44 11.70 4.23
CA PRO A 93 0.32 11.33 2.82
C PRO A 93 1.34 10.27 2.34
N ASP A 94 2.61 10.44 2.71
CA ASP A 94 3.67 9.47 2.36
C ASP A 94 3.41 8.09 2.97
N ARG A 95 2.90 8.08 4.21
CA ARG A 95 2.59 6.85 4.92
C ARG A 95 1.35 6.16 4.35
N ARG A 96 0.33 6.93 3.91
CA ARG A 96 -0.85 6.38 3.21
C ARG A 96 -0.42 5.54 2.01
N THR A 97 0.45 6.10 1.18
CA THR A 97 0.98 5.40 0.00
C THR A 97 1.77 4.15 0.38
N SER A 98 2.63 4.24 1.38
CA SER A 98 3.43 3.10 1.86
C SER A 98 2.58 1.97 2.43
N LEU A 99 1.50 2.30 3.16
CA LEU A 99 0.55 1.32 3.69
C LEU A 99 -0.24 0.64 2.58
N ALA A 100 -0.75 1.41 1.61
CA ALA A 100 -1.49 0.88 0.47
C ALA A 100 -0.65 -0.12 -0.33
N ILE A 101 0.59 0.24 -0.69
CA ILE A 101 1.52 -0.64 -1.40
C ILE A 101 1.78 -1.92 -0.60
N ARG A 102 2.07 -1.78 0.70
CA ARG A 102 2.33 -2.93 1.58
C ARG A 102 1.13 -3.88 1.63
N TRP A 103 -0.07 -3.36 1.76
CA TRP A 103 -1.27 -4.20 1.82
C TRP A 103 -1.53 -4.90 0.50
N ILE A 104 -1.49 -4.20 -0.63
CA ILE A 104 -1.66 -4.82 -1.95
C ILE A 104 -0.64 -5.96 -2.15
N VAL A 105 0.65 -5.72 -1.89
CA VAL A 105 1.71 -6.72 -2.04
C VAL A 105 1.50 -7.91 -1.09
N SER A 106 1.14 -7.64 0.17
CA SER A 106 0.92 -8.70 1.17
C SER A 106 -0.26 -9.59 0.80
N TYR A 107 -1.38 -8.99 0.44
CA TYR A 107 -2.58 -9.75 0.08
C TYR A 107 -2.46 -10.43 -1.28
N ALA A 108 -1.78 -9.81 -2.26
CA ALA A 108 -1.43 -10.49 -3.50
C ALA A 108 -0.64 -11.77 -3.24
N ARG A 109 0.36 -11.74 -2.35
CA ARG A 109 1.12 -12.95 -1.97
C ARG A 109 0.27 -14.05 -1.36
N GLY A 110 -0.75 -13.67 -0.58
CA GLY A 110 -1.67 -14.61 0.08
C GLY A 110 -2.73 -15.23 -0.81
N ARG A 111 -2.88 -14.79 -2.08
CA ARG A 111 -3.87 -15.35 -3.02
C ARG A 111 -3.52 -16.79 -3.42
N GLY A 112 -4.54 -17.55 -3.82
CA GLY A 112 -4.41 -18.96 -4.18
C GLY A 112 -3.98 -19.25 -5.62
N GLU A 113 -3.88 -18.23 -6.50
CA GLU A 113 -3.53 -18.39 -7.91
C GLU A 113 -2.09 -18.91 -8.07
N LYS A 114 -1.77 -19.50 -9.24
CA LYS A 114 -0.40 -19.95 -9.56
C LYS A 114 0.45 -18.76 -10.04
N GLY A 115 1.51 -18.48 -9.31
CA GLY A 115 2.50 -17.48 -9.68
C GLY A 115 2.14 -16.05 -9.29
N MET A 116 3.17 -15.26 -8.94
CA MET A 116 3.01 -13.90 -8.42
C MET A 116 2.41 -12.94 -9.46
N ILE A 117 2.64 -13.19 -10.75
CA ILE A 117 2.12 -12.35 -11.83
C ILE A 117 0.59 -12.34 -11.80
N GLU A 118 -0.04 -13.52 -11.75
CA GLU A 118 -1.52 -13.64 -11.71
C GLU A 118 -2.11 -13.13 -10.41
N LYS A 119 -1.48 -13.46 -9.29
CA LYS A 119 -1.85 -12.96 -7.97
C LYS A 119 -1.90 -11.44 -7.93
N LEU A 120 -0.85 -10.79 -8.44
CA LEU A 120 -0.74 -9.34 -8.45
C LEU A 120 -1.74 -8.72 -9.43
N THR A 121 -1.88 -9.26 -10.63
CA THR A 121 -2.86 -8.79 -11.63
C THR A 121 -4.27 -8.78 -11.06
N ASN A 122 -4.70 -9.90 -10.45
CA ASN A 122 -6.05 -10.03 -9.93
C ASN A 122 -6.26 -9.14 -8.69
N GLU A 123 -5.26 -8.99 -7.80
CA GLU A 123 -5.39 -8.08 -6.66
C GLU A 123 -5.48 -6.61 -7.11
N LEU A 124 -4.69 -6.19 -8.11
CA LEU A 124 -4.76 -4.84 -8.67
C LEU A 124 -6.10 -4.58 -9.36
N LEU A 125 -6.62 -5.56 -10.11
CA LEU A 125 -7.93 -5.46 -10.76
C LEU A 125 -9.05 -5.32 -9.72
N ASP A 126 -9.05 -6.19 -8.70
CA ASP A 126 -10.03 -6.13 -7.61
C ASP A 126 -9.95 -4.78 -6.87
N ALA A 127 -8.73 -4.32 -6.53
CA ALA A 127 -8.52 -3.05 -5.84
C ALA A 127 -8.93 -1.83 -6.68
N SER A 128 -8.73 -1.86 -8.01
CA SER A 128 -9.18 -0.79 -8.91
C SER A 128 -10.71 -0.66 -8.94
N ASN A 129 -11.41 -1.78 -8.72
CA ASN A 129 -12.87 -1.87 -8.62
C ASN A 129 -13.41 -1.67 -7.19
N GLY A 130 -12.55 -1.28 -6.24
CA GLY A 130 -12.94 -1.09 -4.84
C GLY A 130 -13.24 -2.39 -4.09
N LYS A 131 -12.69 -3.52 -4.57
CA LYS A 131 -12.87 -4.85 -4.00
C LYS A 131 -11.52 -5.44 -3.60
N GLY A 132 -11.52 -6.66 -3.06
CA GLY A 132 -10.29 -7.37 -2.71
C GLY A 132 -9.86 -7.22 -1.26
N ALA A 133 -8.88 -8.03 -0.87
CA ALA A 133 -8.45 -8.14 0.52
C ALA A 133 -7.70 -6.90 1.02
N ALA A 134 -6.98 -6.19 0.14
CA ALA A 134 -6.30 -4.93 0.47
C ALA A 134 -7.31 -3.83 0.81
N ILE A 135 -8.42 -3.73 0.06
CA ILE A 135 -9.50 -2.77 0.32
C ILE A 135 -10.21 -3.12 1.63
N LYS A 136 -10.54 -4.40 1.82
CA LYS A 136 -11.14 -4.87 3.09
C LYS A 136 -10.27 -4.49 4.29
N LYS A 137 -8.93 -4.63 4.17
CA LYS A 137 -8.01 -4.21 5.24
C LYS A 137 -8.10 -2.73 5.54
N LYS A 138 -8.21 -1.86 4.52
CA LYS A 138 -8.44 -0.43 4.71
C LYS A 138 -9.73 -0.18 5.48
N GLU A 139 -10.83 -0.82 5.07
CA GLU A 139 -12.14 -0.70 5.72
C GLU A 139 -12.11 -1.16 7.18
N ASP A 140 -11.45 -2.30 7.45
CA ASP A 140 -11.28 -2.80 8.82
C ASP A 140 -10.51 -1.81 9.71
N VAL A 141 -9.43 -1.19 9.18
CA VAL A 141 -8.67 -0.18 9.91
C VAL A 141 -9.52 1.08 10.16
N HIS A 142 -10.30 1.53 9.17
CA HIS A 142 -11.21 2.66 9.35
C HIS A 142 -12.32 2.34 10.37
N ARG A 143 -12.88 1.14 10.33
CA ARG A 143 -13.88 0.67 11.31
C ARG A 143 -13.31 0.63 12.73
N MET A 144 -12.07 0.14 12.88
CA MET A 144 -11.39 0.19 14.17
C MET A 144 -11.14 1.62 14.65
N ALA A 145 -10.77 2.53 13.76
CA ALA A 145 -10.57 3.93 14.09
C ALA A 145 -11.88 4.62 14.51
N GLU A 146 -12.99 4.29 13.86
CA GLU A 146 -14.31 4.81 14.20
C GLU A 146 -14.80 4.27 15.55
N ALA A 147 -14.66 2.97 15.78
CA ALA A 147 -15.00 2.35 17.07
C ALA A 147 -14.22 2.95 18.27
N ASN A 148 -12.99 3.42 18.03
CA ASN A 148 -12.14 4.05 19.04
C ASN A 148 -12.21 5.59 19.01
N LYS A 149 -13.17 6.20 18.32
CA LYS A 149 -13.30 7.65 18.18
C LYS A 149 -13.41 8.38 19.51
N ALA A 150 -13.99 7.77 20.53
CA ALA A 150 -14.07 8.31 21.88
C ALA A 150 -12.69 8.63 22.49
N PHE A 151 -11.64 7.93 22.09
CA PHE A 151 -10.26 8.14 22.57
C PHE A 151 -9.45 9.13 21.74
N ALA A 152 -10.06 9.81 20.76
CA ALA A 152 -9.38 10.77 19.89
C ALA A 152 -8.76 11.95 20.67
N HIS A 153 -9.32 12.31 21.83
CA HIS A 153 -8.79 13.35 22.70
C HIS A 153 -7.44 13.01 23.34
N TYR A 154 -7.03 11.75 23.34
CA TYR A 154 -5.67 11.33 23.75
C TYR A 154 -4.63 11.50 22.64
N ARG A 155 -5.00 12.10 21.51
CA ARG A 155 -4.07 12.43 20.41
C ARG A 155 -3.11 13.53 20.86
N TRP A 156 -1.83 13.44 20.52
CA TRP A 156 -0.81 14.49 20.65
C TRP A 156 -0.23 14.88 19.30
#